data_f7c162d4094fe522b35e4b1ba6ba8f85
#
_entry.id   f7c162d4094fe522b35e4b1ba6ba8f85
#
_cell.length_a   1.000
_cell.length_b   1.000
_cell.length_c   1.000
_cell.angle_alpha   90.00
_cell.angle_beta   90.00
_cell.angle_gamma   90.00
#
_symmetry.space_group_name_H-M   'P 1'
#
loop_
_entity.id
_entity.type
_entity.pdbx_description
1 polymer ?
#
loop_
_entity_poly.entity_id
_entity_poly.type
_entity_poly.pdbx_seq_one_letter_code
_entity_poly.pdbx_strand_id
1 'polypeptide(L)'
;MTENRDTPARTSAPAASPRSDGTGRTALVVGATGISGSALVDQLTAEGWDVLALSRRAGADRPGVRWISADLRSADDLRRALAGEQPTHVFFTAWSRQATEQENIDVNGGMVRDLLAALDGAPVEHAALVTGLKHYLGPFEAYGQGNMPDTPFHEEEERLEAPNFYYAQEDELFAAASRQGFAWSVHRSHTVIGHAVGNQMNMGLTLAVYGSICRDLGLPFVFPGSETQWDGLTDVTDATVLADQMIWASTHEAGRDEAFNVVNGDVFRWRWMWPRLAAYFGVEPVGFEDAPRPLEQQMAGYEDEWARIAREAGLAESDLDRIASWWHTDADLGRDIEVVTDISKSRLAGFHTHHRTLDSFLGLFERYRAEGLIPR
;
A
#
# COMPACT_ATOMS: atom_id res chain seq x y z
N MET A 1 18.26 -55.87 40.72
CA MET A 1 16.89 -55.59 40.34
C MET A 1 16.57 -54.21 40.84
N THR A 2 16.73 -53.18 40.02
CA THR A 2 16.38 -51.78 40.34
C THR A 2 15.66 -51.25 39.14
N GLU A 3 14.36 -51.06 39.31
CA GLU A 3 13.45 -50.51 38.28
C GLU A 3 13.75 -49.05 38.00
N ASN A 4 13.98 -48.77 36.74
CA ASN A 4 14.10 -47.40 36.21
C ASN A 4 12.69 -46.90 35.85
N ARG A 5 12.19 -45.86 36.51
CA ARG A 5 10.92 -45.21 36.19
C ARG A 5 11.21 -44.06 35.24
N ASP A 6 10.83 -44.23 33.99
CA ASP A 6 10.76 -43.16 33.00
C ASP A 6 9.66 -42.15 33.38
N THR A 7 10.05 -40.90 33.57
CA THR A 7 9.15 -39.76 33.76
C THR A 7 8.96 -39.11 32.37
N PRO A 8 7.75 -38.95 31.88
CA PRO A 8 7.54 -38.29 30.58
C PRO A 8 7.84 -36.77 30.66
N ALA A 9 8.61 -36.27 29.71
CA ALA A 9 8.93 -34.88 29.55
C ALA A 9 7.67 -34.04 29.33
N ARG A 10 7.45 -33.06 30.21
CA ARG A 10 6.42 -32.01 29.99
C ARG A 10 6.86 -31.12 28.86
N THR A 11 6.13 -31.17 27.75
CA THR A 11 6.17 -30.14 26.71
C THR A 11 5.62 -28.83 27.31
N SER A 12 6.50 -27.88 27.55
CA SER A 12 6.12 -26.52 27.94
C SER A 12 5.50 -25.82 26.72
N ALA A 13 4.25 -25.40 26.86
CA ALA A 13 3.62 -24.47 25.93
C ALA A 13 4.44 -23.17 25.88
N PRO A 14 4.53 -22.48 24.72
CA PRO A 14 5.23 -21.21 24.62
C PRO A 14 4.56 -20.20 25.57
N ALA A 15 5.37 -19.55 26.38
CA ALA A 15 4.91 -18.50 27.29
C ALA A 15 4.33 -17.34 26.46
N ALA A 16 3.10 -16.93 26.77
CA ALA A 16 2.51 -15.71 26.24
C ALA A 16 3.43 -14.53 26.59
N SER A 17 3.85 -13.78 25.59
CA SER A 17 4.62 -12.55 25.81
C SER A 17 3.80 -11.58 26.67
N PRO A 18 4.44 -10.81 27.58
CA PRO A 18 3.73 -9.85 28.43
C PRO A 18 3.04 -8.81 27.53
N ARG A 19 1.75 -8.58 27.77
CA ARG A 19 0.99 -7.48 27.17
C ARG A 19 1.66 -6.17 27.56
N SER A 20 1.95 -5.32 26.57
CA SER A 20 2.35 -3.93 26.81
C SER A 20 1.20 -3.21 27.55
N ASP A 21 1.51 -2.26 28.44
CA ASP A 21 0.53 -1.35 29.07
C ASP A 21 -0.05 -0.34 28.05
N GLY A 22 -0.36 -0.82 26.86
CA GLY A 22 -0.81 -0.07 25.71
C GLY A 22 -2.25 0.42 25.82
N THR A 23 -2.74 1.05 24.80
CA THR A 23 -4.08 1.68 24.67
C THR A 23 -5.25 0.70 24.90
N GLY A 24 -5.00 -0.59 25.09
CA GLY A 24 -6.01 -1.65 25.13
C GLY A 24 -6.58 -1.99 23.74
N ARG A 25 -6.03 -1.40 22.67
CA ARG A 25 -6.45 -1.60 21.29
C ARG A 25 -5.57 -2.64 20.59
N THR A 26 -6.22 -3.57 19.92
CA THR A 26 -5.55 -4.59 19.11
C THR A 26 -5.93 -4.39 17.65
N ALA A 27 -4.93 -4.11 16.82
CA ALA A 27 -5.10 -3.91 15.38
C ALA A 27 -4.76 -5.17 14.60
N LEU A 28 -5.66 -5.65 13.73
CA LEU A 28 -5.35 -6.62 12.70
C LEU A 28 -5.02 -5.90 11.40
N VAL A 29 -3.76 -5.91 10.98
CA VAL A 29 -3.30 -5.33 9.72
C VAL A 29 -3.21 -6.42 8.66
N VAL A 30 -4.08 -6.35 7.66
CA VAL A 30 -4.19 -7.32 6.57
C VAL A 30 -3.39 -6.82 5.37
N GLY A 31 -2.41 -7.62 4.91
CA GLY A 31 -1.44 -7.18 3.91
C GLY A 31 -0.24 -6.44 4.53
N ALA A 32 0.12 -6.81 5.76
CA ALA A 32 1.10 -6.14 6.61
C ALA A 32 2.52 -5.96 6.01
N THR A 33 2.88 -6.71 4.96
CA THR A 33 4.17 -6.59 4.25
C THR A 33 4.09 -5.71 2.99
N GLY A 34 2.89 -5.23 2.63
CA GLY A 34 2.68 -4.31 1.51
C GLY A 34 3.00 -2.85 1.86
N ILE A 35 2.94 -1.96 0.87
CA ILE A 35 3.27 -0.53 1.03
C ILE A 35 2.42 0.11 2.15
N SER A 36 1.10 0.02 2.04
CA SER A 36 0.17 0.60 3.04
C SER A 36 0.20 -0.16 4.37
N GLY A 37 0.27 -1.50 4.31
CA GLY A 37 0.28 -2.33 5.51
C GLY A 37 1.54 -2.15 6.36
N SER A 38 2.72 -2.00 5.74
CA SER A 38 3.96 -1.76 6.50
C SER A 38 3.95 -0.41 7.21
N ALA A 39 3.43 0.64 6.56
CA ALA A 39 3.27 1.96 7.18
C ALA A 39 2.30 1.91 8.37
N LEU A 40 1.17 1.20 8.24
CA LEU A 40 0.24 0.98 9.35
C LEU A 40 0.89 0.24 10.52
N VAL A 41 1.63 -0.85 10.25
CA VAL A 41 2.36 -1.58 11.30
C VAL A 41 3.34 -0.66 12.03
N ASP A 42 4.07 0.18 11.28
CA ASP A 42 5.02 1.14 11.86
C ASP A 42 4.32 2.14 12.78
N GLN A 43 3.26 2.79 12.31
CA GLN A 43 2.56 3.84 13.05
C GLN A 43 1.77 3.29 14.25
N LEU A 44 1.00 2.23 14.05
CA LEU A 44 0.25 1.59 15.14
C LEU A 44 1.17 1.13 16.27
N THR A 45 2.34 0.57 15.92
CA THR A 45 3.34 0.17 16.91
C THR A 45 3.91 1.40 17.66
N ALA A 46 4.19 2.48 16.94
CA ALA A 46 4.69 3.73 17.52
C ALA A 46 3.65 4.38 18.47
N GLU A 47 2.36 4.21 18.20
CA GLU A 47 1.26 4.67 19.05
C GLU A 47 0.92 3.71 20.22
N GLY A 48 1.64 2.59 20.35
CA GLY A 48 1.47 1.63 21.44
C GLY A 48 0.29 0.68 21.28
N TRP A 49 -0.16 0.41 20.05
CA TRP A 49 -1.14 -0.63 19.78
C TRP A 49 -0.51 -2.02 19.80
N ASP A 50 -1.28 -3.03 20.20
CA ASP A 50 -0.93 -4.42 19.93
C ASP A 50 -1.27 -4.74 18.45
N VAL A 51 -0.27 -5.13 17.66
CA VAL A 51 -0.44 -5.34 16.22
C VAL A 51 -0.40 -6.83 15.86
N LEU A 52 -1.48 -7.31 15.25
CA LEU A 52 -1.58 -8.60 14.57
C LEU A 52 -1.31 -8.37 13.08
N ALA A 53 -0.12 -8.72 12.63
CA ALA A 53 0.31 -8.48 11.25
C ALA A 53 0.03 -9.72 10.39
N LEU A 54 -1.02 -9.66 9.54
CA LEU A 54 -1.42 -10.77 8.69
C LEU A 54 -0.80 -10.64 7.30
N SER A 55 -0.06 -11.66 6.89
CA SER A 55 0.50 -11.79 5.55
C SER A 55 0.78 -13.27 5.22
N ARG A 56 1.07 -13.57 3.95
CA ARG A 56 1.44 -14.95 3.53
C ARG A 56 2.79 -15.41 4.09
N ARG A 57 3.68 -14.49 4.42
CA ARG A 57 5.00 -14.75 5.03
C ARG A 57 5.18 -13.79 6.18
N ALA A 58 5.70 -14.29 7.30
CA ALA A 58 6.04 -13.43 8.42
C ALA A 58 7.12 -12.41 7.99
N GLY A 59 7.01 -11.19 8.50
CA GLY A 59 8.06 -10.19 8.45
C GLY A 59 9.11 -10.42 9.54
N ALA A 60 9.99 -9.45 9.72
CA ALA A 60 10.98 -9.48 10.80
C ALA A 60 10.31 -9.36 12.17
N ASP A 61 10.81 -10.10 13.15
CA ASP A 61 10.36 -9.98 14.53
C ASP A 61 10.62 -8.57 15.07
N ARG A 62 9.61 -7.98 15.69
CA ARG A 62 9.69 -6.65 16.29
C ARG A 62 8.77 -6.53 17.50
N PRO A 63 9.14 -5.76 18.53
CA PRO A 63 8.30 -5.56 19.70
C PRO A 63 6.92 -5.00 19.35
N GLY A 64 5.87 -5.48 20.00
CA GLY A 64 4.48 -5.03 19.78
C GLY A 64 3.83 -5.58 18.51
N VAL A 65 4.53 -6.40 17.71
CA VAL A 65 3.99 -7.00 16.48
C VAL A 65 4.02 -8.52 16.57
N ARG A 66 2.88 -9.14 16.36
CA ARG A 66 2.75 -10.59 16.24
C ARG A 66 2.31 -10.96 14.82
N TRP A 67 3.10 -11.78 14.15
CA TRP A 67 2.82 -12.21 12.78
C TRP A 67 1.83 -13.36 12.75
N ILE A 68 0.86 -13.24 11.85
CA ILE A 68 -0.12 -14.28 11.50
C ILE A 68 0.09 -14.63 10.03
N SER A 69 0.33 -15.92 9.75
CA SER A 69 0.49 -16.39 8.37
C SER A 69 -0.82 -16.99 7.88
N ALA A 70 -1.39 -16.42 6.79
CA ALA A 70 -2.56 -16.95 6.12
C ALA A 70 -2.63 -16.51 4.66
N ASP A 71 -3.24 -17.35 3.81
CA ASP A 71 -3.66 -16.98 2.46
C ASP A 71 -5.09 -16.43 2.51
N LEU A 72 -5.26 -15.14 2.17
CA LEU A 72 -6.56 -14.45 2.14
C LEU A 72 -7.57 -15.10 1.16
N ARG A 73 -7.09 -15.90 0.20
CA ARG A 73 -7.94 -16.61 -0.77
C ARG A 73 -8.44 -17.96 -0.25
N SER A 74 -8.11 -18.31 0.98
CA SER A 74 -8.52 -19.56 1.63
C SER A 74 -9.30 -19.28 2.91
N ALA A 75 -10.62 -19.39 2.86
CA ALA A 75 -11.49 -19.23 4.02
C ALA A 75 -11.14 -20.18 5.17
N ASP A 76 -10.70 -21.43 4.86
CA ASP A 76 -10.27 -22.39 5.86
C ASP A 76 -8.97 -21.99 6.56
N ASP A 77 -8.04 -21.41 5.80
CA ASP A 77 -6.78 -20.92 6.34
C ASP A 77 -7.00 -19.73 7.27
N LEU A 78 -7.84 -18.78 6.84
CA LEU A 78 -8.23 -17.63 7.66
C LEU A 78 -8.91 -18.06 8.96
N ARG A 79 -9.88 -18.97 8.91
CA ARG A 79 -10.56 -19.48 10.12
C ARG A 79 -9.60 -20.14 11.09
N ARG A 80 -8.62 -20.88 10.59
CA ARG A 80 -7.60 -21.52 11.46
C ARG A 80 -6.63 -20.48 12.04
N ALA A 81 -6.14 -19.58 11.20
CA ALA A 81 -5.13 -18.60 11.58
C ALA A 81 -5.66 -17.53 12.55
N LEU A 82 -6.94 -17.18 12.43
CA LEU A 82 -7.59 -16.17 13.26
C LEU A 82 -8.38 -16.76 14.43
N ALA A 83 -8.39 -18.09 14.61
CA ALA A 83 -9.11 -18.74 15.70
C ALA A 83 -8.65 -18.25 17.07
N GLY A 84 -9.54 -17.63 17.83
CA GLY A 84 -9.25 -17.08 19.17
C GLY A 84 -8.56 -15.72 19.17
N GLU A 85 -8.30 -15.13 18.01
CA GLU A 85 -7.82 -13.74 17.93
C GLU A 85 -8.95 -12.78 18.25
N GLN A 86 -8.62 -11.68 18.92
CA GLN A 86 -9.59 -10.71 19.43
C GLN A 86 -9.20 -9.28 19.01
N PRO A 87 -9.07 -8.99 17.69
CA PRO A 87 -8.81 -7.62 17.27
C PRO A 87 -10.00 -6.73 17.57
N THR A 88 -9.71 -5.50 18.00
CA THR A 88 -10.69 -4.43 18.14
C THR A 88 -10.81 -3.60 16.86
N HIS A 89 -9.77 -3.58 16.03
CA HIS A 89 -9.72 -2.83 14.78
C HIS A 89 -9.12 -3.67 13.66
N VAL A 90 -9.69 -3.57 12.46
CA VAL A 90 -9.23 -4.25 11.27
C VAL A 90 -8.82 -3.21 10.22
N PHE A 91 -7.60 -3.34 9.69
CA PHE A 91 -7.07 -2.49 8.62
C PHE A 91 -6.80 -3.35 7.39
N PHE A 92 -7.66 -3.29 6.39
CA PHE A 92 -7.56 -4.12 5.20
C PHE A 92 -6.88 -3.37 4.07
N THR A 93 -5.64 -3.77 3.74
CA THR A 93 -4.78 -3.11 2.74
C THR A 93 -4.34 -4.04 1.61
N ALA A 94 -4.91 -5.23 1.54
CA ALA A 94 -4.50 -6.25 0.58
C ALA A 94 -5.43 -6.29 -0.64
N TRP A 95 -4.87 -6.58 -1.80
CA TRP A 95 -5.62 -6.96 -2.99
C TRP A 95 -4.79 -7.92 -3.85
N SER A 96 -5.44 -8.60 -4.77
CA SER A 96 -4.82 -9.58 -5.67
C SER A 96 -5.26 -9.31 -7.10
N ARG A 97 -4.31 -8.95 -7.98
CA ARG A 97 -4.60 -8.74 -9.40
C ARG A 97 -4.93 -10.08 -10.08
N GLN A 98 -6.00 -10.08 -10.85
CA GLN A 98 -6.42 -11.20 -11.69
C GLN A 98 -6.38 -10.80 -13.18
N ALA A 99 -6.68 -11.74 -14.07
CA ALA A 99 -6.61 -11.52 -15.50
C ALA A 99 -7.80 -10.68 -16.03
N THR A 100 -8.96 -10.76 -15.37
CA THR A 100 -10.18 -10.04 -15.76
C THR A 100 -10.77 -9.30 -14.57
N GLU A 101 -11.59 -8.26 -14.83
CA GLU A 101 -12.26 -7.53 -13.76
C GLU A 101 -13.27 -8.40 -13.00
N GLN A 102 -13.94 -9.35 -13.68
CA GLN A 102 -14.82 -10.29 -12.98
C GLN A 102 -14.05 -11.18 -12.00
N GLU A 103 -12.89 -11.69 -12.38
CA GLU A 103 -12.04 -12.45 -11.47
C GLU A 103 -11.50 -11.55 -10.33
N ASN A 104 -11.18 -10.28 -10.60
CA ASN A 104 -10.82 -9.32 -9.57
C ASN A 104 -11.96 -9.15 -8.54
N ILE A 105 -13.21 -9.02 -9.01
CA ILE A 105 -14.41 -8.90 -8.18
C ILE A 105 -14.56 -10.14 -7.28
N ASP A 106 -14.53 -11.33 -7.88
CA ASP A 106 -14.76 -12.58 -7.17
C ASP A 106 -13.69 -12.84 -6.11
N VAL A 107 -12.42 -12.63 -6.46
CA VAL A 107 -11.29 -12.89 -5.57
C VAL A 107 -11.19 -11.82 -4.48
N ASN A 108 -11.23 -10.54 -4.82
CA ASN A 108 -11.00 -9.48 -3.85
C ASN A 108 -12.21 -9.24 -2.93
N GLY A 109 -13.43 -9.34 -3.46
CA GLY A 109 -14.64 -9.37 -2.63
C GLY A 109 -14.63 -10.57 -1.69
N GLY A 110 -14.29 -11.76 -2.21
CA GLY A 110 -14.15 -12.98 -1.41
C GLY A 110 -13.15 -12.85 -0.27
N MET A 111 -12.00 -12.21 -0.49
CA MET A 111 -11.00 -12.00 0.56
C MET A 111 -11.53 -11.15 1.73
N VAL A 112 -12.28 -10.07 1.45
CA VAL A 112 -12.90 -9.23 2.50
C VAL A 112 -13.97 -10.01 3.25
N ARG A 113 -14.90 -10.66 2.51
CA ARG A 113 -15.97 -11.48 3.08
C ARG A 113 -15.44 -12.56 4.03
N ASP A 114 -14.46 -13.35 3.55
CA ASP A 114 -13.98 -14.53 4.27
C ASP A 114 -13.13 -14.13 5.48
N LEU A 115 -12.37 -13.00 5.42
CA LEU A 115 -11.68 -12.44 6.57
C LEU A 115 -12.66 -11.98 7.65
N LEU A 116 -13.67 -11.16 7.28
CA LEU A 116 -14.61 -10.62 8.25
C LEU A 116 -15.53 -11.74 8.82
N ALA A 117 -15.82 -12.79 8.05
CA ALA A 117 -16.51 -13.97 8.55
C ALA A 117 -15.64 -14.80 9.53
N ALA A 118 -14.32 -14.85 9.33
CA ALA A 118 -13.41 -15.52 10.28
C ALA A 118 -13.26 -14.77 11.61
N LEU A 119 -13.64 -13.49 11.66
CA LEU A 119 -13.66 -12.64 12.85
C LEU A 119 -15.04 -12.54 13.51
N ASP A 120 -16.04 -13.32 13.05
CA ASP A 120 -17.36 -13.28 13.64
C ASP A 120 -17.30 -13.64 15.14
N GLY A 121 -17.89 -12.78 15.99
CA GLY A 121 -17.82 -12.87 17.45
C GLY A 121 -16.55 -12.27 18.08
N ALA A 122 -15.57 -11.77 17.32
CA ALA A 122 -14.49 -10.95 17.85
C ALA A 122 -15.01 -9.53 18.19
N PRO A 123 -14.38 -8.82 19.15
CA PRO A 123 -14.83 -7.50 19.59
C PRO A 123 -14.41 -6.37 18.62
N VAL A 124 -14.67 -6.57 17.32
CA VAL A 124 -14.34 -5.56 16.32
C VAL A 124 -15.22 -4.33 16.50
N GLU A 125 -14.60 -3.18 16.67
CA GLU A 125 -15.25 -1.86 16.80
C GLU A 125 -15.25 -1.10 15.48
N HIS A 126 -14.18 -1.29 14.66
CA HIS A 126 -14.02 -0.61 13.39
C HIS A 126 -13.23 -1.45 12.37
N ALA A 127 -13.65 -1.40 11.10
CA ALA A 127 -12.91 -1.96 9.98
C ALA A 127 -12.64 -0.91 8.90
N ALA A 128 -11.36 -0.63 8.62
CA ALA A 128 -10.92 0.32 7.61
C ALA A 128 -10.45 -0.43 6.35
N LEU A 129 -10.94 -0.02 5.18
CA LEU A 129 -10.62 -0.62 3.88
C LEU A 129 -9.90 0.38 2.98
N VAL A 130 -8.76 -0.02 2.42
CA VAL A 130 -8.08 0.74 1.37
C VAL A 130 -8.67 0.37 0.02
N THR A 131 -9.12 1.38 -0.70
CA THR A 131 -9.49 1.32 -2.11
C THR A 131 -8.71 2.39 -2.89
N GLY A 132 -9.22 2.89 -4.00
CA GLY A 132 -8.53 3.93 -4.75
C GLY A 132 -9.39 4.55 -5.84
N LEU A 133 -8.74 5.31 -6.72
CA LEU A 133 -9.39 6.13 -7.72
C LEU A 133 -10.14 5.36 -8.82
N LYS A 134 -10.07 4.02 -8.86
CA LYS A 134 -10.99 3.21 -9.66
C LYS A 134 -12.45 3.46 -9.33
N HIS A 135 -12.74 4.01 -8.14
CA HIS A 135 -14.09 4.45 -7.81
C HIS A 135 -14.62 5.45 -8.85
N TYR A 136 -13.76 6.35 -9.32
CA TYR A 136 -14.08 7.42 -10.26
C TYR A 136 -13.74 7.06 -11.70
N LEU A 137 -12.71 6.25 -11.92
CA LEU A 137 -12.12 5.95 -13.22
C LEU A 137 -12.59 4.62 -13.83
N GLY A 138 -13.24 3.77 -13.02
CA GLY A 138 -13.62 2.43 -13.44
C GLY A 138 -12.44 1.44 -13.45
N PRO A 139 -12.63 0.25 -14.05
CA PRO A 139 -11.58 -0.75 -14.19
C PRO A 139 -10.44 -0.25 -15.09
N PHE A 140 -9.26 -0.89 -15.02
CA PHE A 140 -8.10 -0.46 -15.82
C PHE A 140 -8.37 -0.40 -17.32
N GLU A 141 -9.22 -1.28 -17.82
CA GLU A 141 -9.60 -1.34 -19.25
C GLU A 141 -10.45 -0.15 -19.69
N ALA A 142 -11.04 0.58 -18.75
CA ALA A 142 -11.85 1.77 -19.02
C ALA A 142 -11.02 3.07 -19.03
N TYR A 143 -9.78 3.04 -18.54
CA TYR A 143 -8.93 4.23 -18.46
C TYR A 143 -8.67 4.81 -19.88
N GLY A 144 -8.98 6.11 -20.03
CA GLY A 144 -8.85 6.79 -21.32
C GLY A 144 -9.89 6.43 -22.36
N GLN A 145 -10.94 5.65 -22.02
CA GLN A 145 -12.05 5.33 -22.91
C GLN A 145 -13.34 6.04 -22.48
N GLY A 146 -13.96 6.76 -23.39
CA GLY A 146 -15.23 7.45 -23.12
C GLY A 146 -15.09 8.83 -22.47
N ASN A 147 -16.16 9.29 -21.82
CA ASN A 147 -16.12 10.52 -21.03
C ASN A 147 -15.34 10.25 -19.74
N MET A 148 -14.16 10.84 -19.65
CA MET A 148 -13.41 10.85 -18.40
C MET A 148 -14.11 11.79 -17.41
N PRO A 149 -14.17 11.44 -16.12
CA PRO A 149 -14.73 12.34 -15.12
C PRO A 149 -13.87 13.62 -15.02
N ASP A 150 -14.52 14.73 -14.72
CA ASP A 150 -13.83 15.98 -14.42
C ASP A 150 -13.01 15.84 -13.12
N THR A 151 -11.93 16.60 -13.03
CA THR A 151 -11.15 16.73 -11.78
C THR A 151 -11.40 18.11 -11.14
N PRO A 152 -11.26 18.20 -9.79
CA PRO A 152 -10.87 17.16 -8.85
C PRO A 152 -11.98 16.14 -8.58
N PHE A 153 -11.60 14.90 -8.23
CA PHE A 153 -12.56 13.85 -7.82
C PHE A 153 -13.11 14.15 -6.42
N HIS A 154 -14.43 14.04 -6.27
CA HIS A 154 -15.14 14.32 -5.01
C HIS A 154 -15.77 13.05 -4.42
N GLU A 155 -15.77 12.92 -3.08
CA GLU A 155 -16.31 11.73 -2.39
C GLU A 155 -17.81 11.54 -2.57
N GLU A 156 -18.57 12.59 -2.86
CA GLU A 156 -20.01 12.56 -3.14
C GLU A 156 -20.37 12.04 -4.53
N GLU A 157 -19.38 11.81 -5.42
CA GLU A 157 -19.64 11.20 -6.71
C GLU A 157 -20.15 9.77 -6.56
N GLU A 158 -21.22 9.45 -7.29
CA GLU A 158 -21.83 8.13 -7.26
C GLU A 158 -20.92 7.07 -7.88
N ARG A 159 -21.18 5.81 -7.54
CA ARG A 159 -20.49 4.68 -8.18
C ARG A 159 -20.83 4.63 -9.67
N LEU A 160 -19.84 4.33 -10.49
CA LEU A 160 -20.03 4.13 -11.93
C LEU A 160 -20.90 2.89 -12.19
N GLU A 161 -21.70 2.94 -13.25
CA GLU A 161 -22.45 1.78 -13.78
C GLU A 161 -21.51 0.82 -14.53
N ALA A 162 -20.46 0.35 -13.84
CA ALA A 162 -19.45 -0.57 -14.39
C ALA A 162 -19.00 -1.59 -13.32
N PRO A 163 -18.67 -2.83 -13.69
CA PRO A 163 -18.05 -3.77 -12.79
C PRO A 163 -16.77 -3.19 -12.18
N ASN A 164 -16.62 -3.28 -10.85
CA ASN A 164 -15.48 -2.74 -10.16
C ASN A 164 -15.23 -3.53 -8.86
N PHE A 165 -14.04 -4.10 -8.72
CA PHE A 165 -13.73 -4.92 -7.56
C PHE A 165 -13.68 -4.12 -6.25
N TYR A 166 -13.42 -2.81 -6.28
CA TYR A 166 -13.51 -1.98 -5.07
C TYR A 166 -14.96 -1.92 -4.56
N TYR A 167 -15.94 -1.84 -5.47
CA TYR A 167 -17.35 -1.87 -5.05
C TYR A 167 -17.73 -3.21 -4.41
N ALA A 168 -17.22 -4.33 -4.94
CA ALA A 168 -17.44 -5.64 -4.34
C ALA A 168 -16.80 -5.75 -2.94
N GLN A 169 -15.61 -5.18 -2.73
CA GLN A 169 -14.97 -5.13 -1.41
C GLN A 169 -15.76 -4.25 -0.42
N GLU A 170 -16.22 -3.08 -0.87
CA GLU A 170 -17.07 -2.19 -0.06
C GLU A 170 -18.40 -2.86 0.31
N ASP A 171 -19.06 -3.54 -0.63
CA ASP A 171 -20.34 -4.22 -0.38
C ASP A 171 -20.20 -5.33 0.66
N GLU A 172 -19.12 -6.12 0.61
CA GLU A 172 -18.82 -7.15 1.62
C GLU A 172 -18.49 -6.52 2.98
N LEU A 173 -17.76 -5.39 3.03
CA LEU A 173 -17.51 -4.65 4.25
C LEU A 173 -18.80 -4.12 4.88
N PHE A 174 -19.67 -3.47 4.10
CA PHE A 174 -20.93 -2.89 4.58
C PHE A 174 -21.88 -3.97 5.06
N ALA A 175 -21.98 -5.09 4.34
CA ALA A 175 -22.79 -6.22 4.75
C ALA A 175 -22.30 -6.85 6.07
N ALA A 176 -20.99 -6.98 6.24
CA ALA A 176 -20.39 -7.48 7.48
C ALA A 176 -20.60 -6.50 8.64
N ALA A 177 -20.39 -5.20 8.43
CA ALA A 177 -20.60 -4.16 9.44
C ALA A 177 -22.04 -4.14 9.93
N SER A 178 -23.02 -4.18 9.00
CA SER A 178 -24.44 -4.26 9.36
C SER A 178 -24.80 -5.52 10.16
N ARG A 179 -24.17 -6.65 9.88
CA ARG A 179 -24.45 -7.94 10.54
C ARG A 179 -23.77 -8.05 11.90
N GLN A 180 -22.51 -7.57 12.01
CA GLN A 180 -21.65 -7.75 13.19
C GLN A 180 -21.67 -6.54 14.14
N GLY A 181 -22.14 -5.36 13.69
CA GLY A 181 -22.34 -4.17 14.51
C GLY A 181 -21.09 -3.29 14.70
N PHE A 182 -20.05 -3.43 13.89
CA PHE A 182 -18.89 -2.54 13.90
C PHE A 182 -19.06 -1.36 12.93
N ALA A 183 -18.33 -0.27 13.17
CA ALA A 183 -18.24 0.84 12.22
C ALA A 183 -17.20 0.58 11.13
N TRP A 184 -17.31 1.30 10.01
CA TRP A 184 -16.37 1.15 8.90
C TRP A 184 -15.82 2.48 8.41
N SER A 185 -14.71 2.42 7.67
CA SER A 185 -14.25 3.51 6.81
C SER A 185 -13.63 2.98 5.52
N VAL A 186 -13.77 3.75 4.44
CA VAL A 186 -13.16 3.46 3.14
C VAL A 186 -12.20 4.59 2.77
N HIS A 187 -10.99 4.23 2.36
CA HIS A 187 -9.91 5.16 2.05
C HIS A 187 -9.53 5.03 0.57
N ARG A 188 -9.95 6.02 -0.24
CA ARG A 188 -9.74 6.07 -1.69
C ARG A 188 -8.41 6.77 -2.00
N SER A 189 -7.35 5.99 -2.11
CA SER A 189 -6.01 6.50 -2.38
C SER A 189 -5.73 6.66 -3.87
N HIS A 190 -4.89 7.62 -4.23
CA HIS A 190 -4.20 7.65 -5.52
C HIS A 190 -2.93 6.76 -5.48
N THR A 191 -2.06 6.84 -6.47
CA THR A 191 -0.78 6.11 -6.51
C THR A 191 -0.07 6.18 -5.16
N VAL A 192 0.02 5.03 -4.48
CA VAL A 192 0.62 4.97 -3.13
C VAL A 192 2.12 4.80 -3.25
N ILE A 193 2.87 5.73 -2.65
CA ILE A 193 4.32 5.62 -2.48
C ILE A 193 4.66 5.27 -1.03
N GLY A 194 5.62 4.38 -0.82
CA GLY A 194 5.98 3.94 0.52
C GLY A 194 6.99 2.80 0.51
N HIS A 195 7.32 2.32 1.70
CA HIS A 195 8.31 1.27 1.86
C HIS A 195 7.69 -0.13 1.73
N ALA A 196 8.13 -0.88 0.71
CA ALA A 196 7.91 -2.31 0.60
C ALA A 196 8.89 -2.92 -0.42
N VAL A 197 9.39 -4.11 -0.15
CA VAL A 197 10.24 -4.88 -1.09
C VAL A 197 9.42 -6.01 -1.69
N GLY A 198 9.58 -6.26 -2.99
CA GLY A 198 8.82 -7.31 -3.70
C GLY A 198 7.35 -6.94 -3.96
N ASN A 199 6.99 -5.67 -3.82
CA ASN A 199 5.68 -5.15 -4.22
C ASN A 199 5.77 -4.59 -5.65
N GLN A 200 5.02 -5.19 -6.56
CA GLN A 200 5.04 -4.82 -7.99
C GLN A 200 4.33 -3.49 -8.33
N MET A 201 3.86 -2.74 -7.34
CA MET A 201 3.21 -1.44 -7.54
C MET A 201 3.85 -0.36 -6.65
N ASN A 202 5.18 -0.31 -6.65
CA ASN A 202 5.96 0.63 -5.86
C ASN A 202 6.73 1.60 -6.76
N MET A 203 6.04 2.67 -7.20
CA MET A 203 6.67 3.74 -8.00
C MET A 203 7.88 4.36 -7.26
N GLY A 204 7.78 4.57 -5.94
CA GLY A 204 8.87 5.18 -5.17
C GLY A 204 10.16 4.39 -5.26
N LEU A 205 10.11 3.07 -5.06
CA LEU A 205 11.29 2.20 -5.15
C LEU A 205 11.76 2.04 -6.61
N THR A 206 10.82 1.92 -7.56
CA THR A 206 11.13 1.82 -8.99
C THR A 206 11.92 3.04 -9.47
N LEU A 207 11.49 4.26 -9.13
CA LEU A 207 12.21 5.49 -9.49
C LEU A 207 13.57 5.61 -8.77
N ALA A 208 13.68 5.10 -7.54
CA ALA A 208 14.93 5.07 -6.80
C ALA A 208 15.97 4.13 -7.46
N VAL A 209 15.53 2.96 -7.92
CA VAL A 209 16.38 2.00 -8.66
C VAL A 209 16.78 2.59 -10.01
N TYR A 210 15.82 3.16 -10.76
CA TYR A 210 16.09 3.82 -12.03
C TYR A 210 17.14 4.93 -11.91
N GLY A 211 16.94 5.86 -10.93
CA GLY A 211 17.93 6.93 -10.68
C GLY A 211 19.30 6.40 -10.26
N SER A 212 19.35 5.29 -9.53
CA SER A 212 20.62 4.65 -9.13
C SER A 212 21.37 4.05 -10.32
N ILE A 213 20.65 3.39 -11.25
CA ILE A 213 21.23 2.87 -12.50
C ILE A 213 21.75 4.03 -13.36
N CYS A 214 20.92 5.07 -13.54
CA CYS A 214 21.31 6.26 -14.31
C CYS A 214 22.59 6.89 -13.74
N ARG A 215 22.71 7.04 -12.43
CA ARG A 215 23.89 7.59 -11.75
C ARG A 215 25.14 6.75 -11.98
N ASP A 216 25.02 5.42 -11.81
CA ASP A 216 26.16 4.52 -11.92
C ASP A 216 26.72 4.48 -13.35
N LEU A 217 25.83 4.53 -14.35
CA LEU A 217 26.18 4.41 -15.77
C LEU A 217 26.37 5.77 -16.48
N GLY A 218 26.15 6.89 -15.79
CA GLY A 218 26.21 8.23 -16.40
C GLY A 218 25.10 8.47 -17.44
N LEU A 219 23.93 7.86 -17.26
CA LEU A 219 22.78 8.02 -18.14
C LEU A 219 21.89 9.18 -17.69
N PRO A 220 21.16 9.84 -18.60
CA PRO A 220 20.17 10.84 -18.23
C PRO A 220 18.95 10.18 -17.57
N PHE A 221 18.30 10.93 -16.68
CA PHE A 221 17.04 10.56 -16.04
C PHE A 221 15.88 11.03 -16.89
N VAL A 222 15.41 10.15 -17.79
CA VAL A 222 14.45 10.46 -18.84
C VAL A 222 13.03 10.22 -18.36
N PHE A 223 12.13 11.22 -18.49
CA PHE A 223 10.71 11.06 -18.12
C PHE A 223 10.03 10.04 -19.05
N PRO A 224 9.38 8.99 -18.48
CA PRO A 224 8.85 7.89 -19.30
C PRO A 224 7.43 8.12 -19.81
N GLY A 225 6.70 9.06 -19.22
CA GLY A 225 5.26 9.16 -19.29
C GLY A 225 4.72 9.98 -20.47
N SER A 226 3.41 10.28 -20.38
CA SER A 226 2.68 11.05 -21.38
C SER A 226 2.89 12.57 -21.23
N GLU A 227 2.57 13.33 -22.29
CA GLU A 227 2.52 14.79 -22.25
C GLU A 227 1.53 15.30 -21.19
N THR A 228 0.37 14.63 -21.08
CA THR A 228 -0.65 14.97 -20.09
C THR A 228 -0.13 14.84 -18.67
N GLN A 229 0.58 13.78 -18.33
CA GLN A 229 1.21 13.64 -17.01
C GLN A 229 2.36 14.62 -16.80
N TRP A 230 3.13 14.94 -17.83
CA TRP A 230 4.20 15.92 -17.75
C TRP A 230 3.69 17.32 -17.41
N ASP A 231 2.65 17.75 -18.12
CA ASP A 231 2.12 19.12 -18.05
C ASP A 231 0.88 19.28 -17.19
N GLY A 232 0.12 18.20 -16.93
CA GLY A 232 -1.08 18.20 -16.11
C GLY A 232 -0.76 18.26 -14.61
N LEU A 233 -1.79 18.60 -13.82
CA LEU A 233 -1.73 18.49 -12.37
C LEU A 233 -1.93 17.05 -11.93
N THR A 234 -1.24 16.66 -10.88
CA THR A 234 -1.42 15.36 -10.23
C THR A 234 -1.12 15.46 -8.74
N ASP A 235 -1.54 14.45 -8.01
CA ASP A 235 -1.20 14.20 -6.61
C ASP A 235 -0.72 12.75 -6.43
N VAL A 236 -0.27 12.40 -5.25
CA VAL A 236 0.04 11.03 -4.84
C VAL A 236 -0.30 10.84 -3.37
N THR A 237 -0.32 9.59 -2.92
CA THR A 237 -0.55 9.22 -1.54
C THR A 237 0.75 8.65 -0.92
N ASP A 238 1.29 9.31 0.09
CA ASP A 238 2.29 8.70 0.96
C ASP A 238 1.61 7.66 1.85
N ALA A 239 2.17 6.47 1.94
CA ALA A 239 1.62 5.40 2.76
C ALA A 239 1.48 5.77 4.25
N THR A 240 2.29 6.72 4.73
CA THR A 240 2.18 7.22 6.11
C THR A 240 0.97 8.13 6.29
N VAL A 241 0.65 8.99 5.31
CA VAL A 241 -0.58 9.80 5.32
C VAL A 241 -1.83 8.90 5.24
N LEU A 242 -1.78 7.87 4.41
CA LEU A 242 -2.86 6.88 4.34
C LEU A 242 -3.05 6.16 5.69
N ALA A 243 -1.95 5.70 6.31
CA ALA A 243 -1.99 5.05 7.61
C ALA A 243 -2.55 5.98 8.70
N ASP A 244 -2.10 7.23 8.76
CA ASP A 244 -2.62 8.26 9.68
C ASP A 244 -4.13 8.46 9.50
N GLN A 245 -4.61 8.55 8.24
CA GLN A 245 -6.05 8.75 7.98
C GLN A 245 -6.86 7.52 8.40
N MET A 246 -6.37 6.29 8.14
CA MET A 246 -7.05 5.06 8.56
C MET A 246 -7.13 4.96 10.08
N ILE A 247 -6.04 5.27 10.81
CA ILE A 247 -6.00 5.27 12.27
C ILE A 247 -6.93 6.36 12.82
N TRP A 248 -6.87 7.57 12.26
CA TRP A 248 -7.75 8.66 12.63
C TRP A 248 -9.22 8.28 12.45
N ALA A 249 -9.61 7.78 11.28
CA ALA A 249 -11.00 7.41 11.00
C ALA A 249 -11.50 6.28 11.92
N SER A 250 -10.63 5.35 12.27
CA SER A 250 -10.99 4.23 13.16
C SER A 250 -11.14 4.63 14.65
N THR A 251 -10.66 5.81 15.02
CA THR A 251 -10.62 6.27 16.42
C THR A 251 -11.43 7.54 16.70
N HIS A 252 -11.99 8.16 15.67
CA HIS A 252 -12.79 9.38 15.77
C HIS A 252 -14.21 9.17 15.25
N GLU A 253 -15.19 9.77 15.90
CA GLU A 253 -16.60 9.69 15.53
C GLU A 253 -16.85 10.16 14.09
N ALA A 254 -16.14 11.21 13.65
CA ALA A 254 -16.26 11.76 12.30
C ALA A 254 -15.73 10.83 11.18
N GLY A 255 -15.06 9.75 11.55
CA GLY A 255 -14.58 8.73 10.60
C GLY A 255 -15.49 7.51 10.46
N ARG A 256 -16.55 7.43 11.29
CA ARG A 256 -17.44 6.27 11.34
C ARG A 256 -18.41 6.26 10.15
N ASP A 257 -18.47 5.12 9.49
CA ASP A 257 -19.39 4.83 8.38
C ASP A 257 -19.25 5.82 7.22
N GLU A 258 -17.98 6.19 6.93
CA GLU A 258 -17.62 7.22 5.95
C GLU A 258 -16.56 6.74 4.95
N ALA A 259 -16.62 7.28 3.73
CA ALA A 259 -15.58 7.15 2.71
C ALA A 259 -14.84 8.47 2.54
N PHE A 260 -13.50 8.39 2.45
CA PHE A 260 -12.63 9.54 2.28
C PHE A 260 -11.64 9.34 1.15
N ASN A 261 -11.43 10.39 0.37
CA ASN A 261 -10.24 10.49 -0.46
C ASN A 261 -9.00 10.72 0.40
N VAL A 262 -7.85 10.20 -0.03
CA VAL A 262 -6.59 10.39 0.68
C VAL A 262 -5.42 10.57 -0.28
N VAL A 263 -4.79 11.74 -0.20
CA VAL A 263 -3.56 12.12 -0.89
C VAL A 263 -2.72 13.00 0.02
N ASN A 264 -1.49 13.29 -0.37
CA ASN A 264 -0.55 14.07 0.46
C ASN A 264 -1.02 15.47 0.82
N GLY A 265 -1.86 16.08 -0.03
CA GLY A 265 -2.46 17.40 0.21
C GLY A 265 -1.78 18.53 -0.54
N ASP A 266 -0.72 18.27 -1.29
CA ASP A 266 -0.20 19.14 -2.33
C ASP A 266 -0.53 18.59 -3.72
N VAL A 267 -0.47 19.43 -4.73
CA VAL A 267 -0.58 19.08 -6.15
C VAL A 267 0.68 19.56 -6.87
N PHE A 268 1.10 18.81 -7.88
CA PHE A 268 2.31 19.15 -8.62
C PHE A 268 2.17 18.77 -10.11
N ARG A 269 3.16 19.16 -10.89
CA ARG A 269 3.37 18.71 -12.28
C ARG A 269 4.66 17.92 -12.36
N TRP A 270 4.68 16.83 -13.13
CA TRP A 270 5.91 16.05 -13.26
C TRP A 270 7.07 16.88 -13.83
N ARG A 271 6.81 17.85 -14.72
CA ARG A 271 7.86 18.78 -15.21
C ARG A 271 8.53 19.61 -14.09
N TRP A 272 7.84 19.80 -12.96
CA TRP A 272 8.42 20.44 -11.78
C TRP A 272 9.10 19.42 -10.85
N MET A 273 8.52 18.23 -10.71
CA MET A 273 9.01 17.18 -9.82
C MET A 273 10.27 16.51 -10.37
N TRP A 274 10.25 16.12 -11.66
CA TRP A 274 11.26 15.29 -12.30
C TRP A 274 12.70 15.81 -12.17
N PRO A 275 12.99 17.10 -12.44
CA PRO A 275 14.33 17.64 -12.25
C PRO A 275 14.81 17.59 -10.79
N ARG A 276 13.89 17.60 -9.81
CA ARG A 276 14.23 17.53 -8.38
C ARG A 276 14.59 16.12 -7.95
N LEU A 277 13.88 15.13 -8.49
CA LEU A 277 14.24 13.73 -8.29
C LEU A 277 15.59 13.41 -8.96
N ALA A 278 15.80 13.87 -10.18
CA ALA A 278 17.09 13.73 -10.88
C ALA A 278 18.26 14.36 -10.09
N ALA A 279 18.04 15.55 -9.53
CA ALA A 279 19.06 16.25 -8.73
C ALA A 279 19.46 15.45 -7.47
N TYR A 280 18.54 14.70 -6.86
CA TYR A 280 18.86 13.83 -5.73
C TYR A 280 19.88 12.74 -6.11
N PHE A 281 19.78 12.20 -7.31
CA PHE A 281 20.72 11.20 -7.82
C PHE A 281 21.95 11.82 -8.48
N GLY A 282 21.98 13.14 -8.70
CA GLY A 282 23.07 13.84 -9.38
C GLY A 282 23.14 13.52 -10.88
N VAL A 283 22.00 13.27 -11.52
CA VAL A 283 21.87 12.93 -12.94
C VAL A 283 21.16 14.03 -13.71
N GLU A 284 21.38 14.08 -15.03
CA GLU A 284 20.75 15.06 -15.92
C GLU A 284 19.27 14.71 -16.15
N PRO A 285 18.32 15.61 -15.86
CA PRO A 285 16.91 15.38 -16.15
C PRO A 285 16.62 15.63 -17.64
N VAL A 286 15.88 14.69 -18.24
CA VAL A 286 15.29 14.87 -19.58
C VAL A 286 13.78 14.75 -19.45
N GLY A 287 13.04 15.77 -19.89
CA GLY A 287 11.59 15.83 -19.81
C GLY A 287 10.89 15.07 -20.92
N PHE A 288 9.56 15.26 -20.99
CA PHE A 288 8.79 14.83 -22.15
C PHE A 288 9.23 15.65 -23.38
N GLU A 289 9.41 14.95 -24.50
CA GLU A 289 9.75 15.57 -25.80
C GLU A 289 8.60 15.35 -26.79
N ASP A 290 8.70 14.34 -27.64
CA ASP A 290 7.71 14.12 -28.71
C ASP A 290 6.80 12.91 -28.47
N ALA A 291 7.22 11.96 -27.64
CA ALA A 291 6.49 10.71 -27.36
C ALA A 291 6.89 10.13 -25.98
N PRO A 292 6.02 9.32 -25.35
CA PRO A 292 6.39 8.55 -24.18
C PRO A 292 7.59 7.64 -24.43
N ARG A 293 8.46 7.52 -23.42
CA ARG A 293 9.64 6.63 -23.43
C ARG A 293 9.56 5.67 -22.22
N PRO A 294 8.72 4.61 -22.30
CA PRO A 294 8.45 3.73 -21.15
C PRO A 294 9.71 3.15 -20.51
N LEU A 295 9.72 3.05 -19.20
CA LEU A 295 10.83 2.46 -18.43
C LEU A 295 11.09 1.00 -18.80
N GLU A 296 10.03 0.24 -19.15
CA GLU A 296 10.19 -1.13 -19.67
C GLU A 296 11.12 -1.19 -20.88
N GLN A 297 11.08 -0.17 -21.75
CA GLN A 297 11.96 -0.08 -22.92
C GLN A 297 13.33 0.50 -22.57
N GLN A 298 13.37 1.52 -21.71
CA GLN A 298 14.62 2.17 -21.30
C GLN A 298 15.50 1.23 -20.47
N MET A 299 14.91 0.37 -19.63
CA MET A 299 15.62 -0.49 -18.68
C MET A 299 15.70 -1.95 -19.12
N ALA A 300 15.28 -2.27 -20.34
CA ALA A 300 15.42 -3.62 -20.91
C ALA A 300 16.91 -4.03 -20.99
N GLY A 301 17.25 -5.15 -20.39
CA GLY A 301 18.62 -5.72 -20.43
C GLY A 301 19.57 -5.15 -19.39
N TYR A 302 19.08 -4.41 -18.37
CA TYR A 302 19.92 -3.88 -17.28
C TYR A 302 19.98 -4.78 -16.03
N GLU A 303 19.52 -6.03 -16.11
CA GLU A 303 19.52 -6.99 -15.01
C GLU A 303 20.93 -7.28 -14.50
N ASP A 304 21.89 -7.49 -15.41
CA ASP A 304 23.30 -7.75 -15.07
C ASP A 304 23.98 -6.53 -14.46
N GLU A 305 23.68 -5.32 -14.96
CA GLU A 305 24.19 -4.06 -14.40
C GLU A 305 23.65 -3.84 -12.99
N TRP A 306 22.36 -4.06 -12.76
CA TRP A 306 21.82 -3.96 -11.41
C TRP A 306 22.45 -4.98 -10.47
N ALA A 307 22.58 -6.23 -10.90
CA ALA A 307 23.24 -7.28 -10.10
C ALA A 307 24.71 -6.92 -9.77
N ARG A 308 25.43 -6.26 -10.69
CA ARG A 308 26.78 -5.72 -10.44
C ARG A 308 26.73 -4.61 -9.39
N ILE A 309 25.86 -3.58 -9.59
CA ILE A 309 25.69 -2.46 -8.65
C ILE A 309 25.35 -2.98 -7.26
N ALA A 310 24.40 -3.91 -7.16
CA ALA A 310 23.98 -4.49 -5.90
C ALA A 310 25.11 -5.20 -5.17
N ARG A 311 25.90 -6.00 -5.89
CA ARG A 311 27.06 -6.70 -5.33
C ARG A 311 28.14 -5.74 -4.85
N GLU A 312 28.49 -4.72 -5.65
CA GLU A 312 29.54 -3.75 -5.34
C GLU A 312 29.17 -2.85 -4.16
N ALA A 313 27.89 -2.47 -4.05
CA ALA A 313 27.37 -1.67 -2.96
C ALA A 313 26.91 -2.49 -1.75
N GLY A 314 26.88 -3.82 -1.82
CA GLY A 314 26.41 -4.70 -0.74
C GLY A 314 24.93 -4.56 -0.46
N LEU A 315 24.08 -4.43 -1.50
CA LEU A 315 22.64 -4.22 -1.37
C LEU A 315 21.92 -5.50 -0.93
N ALA A 316 20.76 -5.31 -0.31
CA ALA A 316 19.93 -6.40 0.19
C ALA A 316 19.20 -7.19 -0.92
N GLU A 317 19.00 -6.61 -2.11
CA GLU A 317 18.33 -7.25 -3.23
C GLU A 317 19.08 -7.00 -4.55
N SER A 318 19.45 -8.08 -5.20
CA SER A 318 20.19 -8.06 -6.48
C SER A 318 19.32 -8.44 -7.68
N ASP A 319 18.11 -8.89 -7.45
CA ASP A 319 17.14 -9.23 -8.50
C ASP A 319 16.34 -7.99 -8.88
N LEU A 320 16.55 -7.50 -10.11
CA LEU A 320 15.92 -6.28 -10.60
C LEU A 320 14.39 -6.41 -10.67
N ASP A 321 13.86 -7.57 -11.04
CA ASP A 321 12.41 -7.82 -11.15
C ASP A 321 11.71 -7.84 -9.78
N ARG A 322 12.47 -8.05 -8.72
CA ARG A 322 11.93 -8.00 -7.35
C ARG A 322 11.96 -6.62 -6.72
N ILE A 323 12.83 -5.73 -7.20
CA ILE A 323 13.02 -4.41 -6.59
C ILE A 323 12.41 -3.28 -7.41
N ALA A 324 12.27 -3.44 -8.72
CA ALA A 324 11.65 -2.46 -9.62
C ALA A 324 10.46 -3.05 -10.37
N SER A 325 9.48 -2.22 -10.69
CA SER A 325 8.31 -2.59 -11.48
C SER A 325 8.06 -1.51 -12.54
N TRP A 326 8.69 -1.70 -13.68
CA TRP A 326 8.66 -0.73 -14.78
C TRP A 326 7.23 -0.53 -15.28
N TRP A 327 6.52 -1.62 -15.59
CA TRP A 327 5.17 -1.62 -16.15
C TRP A 327 4.17 -0.80 -15.32
N HIS A 328 4.25 -0.87 -13.99
CA HIS A 328 3.33 -0.14 -13.11
C HIS A 328 3.62 1.36 -13.13
N THR A 329 4.89 1.72 -13.07
CA THR A 329 5.31 3.13 -13.13
C THR A 329 4.98 3.72 -14.49
N ASP A 330 5.19 2.97 -15.58
CA ASP A 330 4.82 3.38 -16.94
C ASP A 330 3.30 3.53 -17.09
N ALA A 331 2.50 2.63 -16.49
CA ALA A 331 1.03 2.73 -16.49
C ALA A 331 0.54 3.97 -15.75
N ASP A 332 1.18 4.34 -14.63
CA ASP A 332 0.81 5.53 -13.87
C ASP A 332 1.24 6.83 -14.57
N LEU A 333 2.49 6.89 -15.05
CA LEU A 333 3.03 8.08 -15.71
C LEU A 333 2.57 8.22 -17.16
N GLY A 334 2.08 7.15 -17.78
CA GLY A 334 1.60 7.13 -19.16
C GLY A 334 0.12 7.49 -19.33
N ARG A 335 -0.61 7.82 -18.27
CA ARG A 335 -2.04 8.19 -18.37
C ARG A 335 -2.23 9.46 -19.18
N ASP A 336 -3.25 9.46 -20.07
CA ASP A 336 -3.64 10.64 -20.86
C ASP A 336 -4.74 11.47 -20.18
N ILE A 337 -4.74 11.46 -18.84
CA ILE A 337 -5.70 12.20 -18.00
C ILE A 337 -4.97 12.92 -16.89
N GLU A 338 -5.48 14.09 -16.51
CA GLU A 338 -5.11 14.76 -15.28
C GLU A 338 -5.74 14.02 -14.09
N VAL A 339 -5.03 13.93 -12.96
CA VAL A 339 -5.53 13.24 -11.77
C VAL A 339 -5.33 14.14 -10.55
N VAL A 340 -6.41 14.73 -10.09
CA VAL A 340 -6.44 15.60 -8.91
C VAL A 340 -7.60 15.18 -8.02
N THR A 341 -7.36 15.10 -6.72
CA THR A 341 -8.30 14.55 -5.74
C THR A 341 -8.68 15.63 -4.72
N ASP A 342 -9.96 15.89 -4.53
CA ASP A 342 -10.44 16.73 -3.42
C ASP A 342 -10.37 15.95 -2.10
N ILE A 343 -9.84 16.57 -1.06
CA ILE A 343 -9.73 16.02 0.31
C ILE A 343 -10.40 16.92 1.34
N SER A 344 -11.27 17.82 0.90
CA SER A 344 -11.94 18.79 1.76
C SER A 344 -12.79 18.11 2.83
N LYS A 345 -13.43 16.98 2.50
CA LYS A 345 -14.27 16.21 3.43
C LYS A 345 -13.49 15.79 4.67
N SER A 346 -12.37 15.11 4.50
CA SER A 346 -11.55 14.64 5.62
C SER A 346 -10.97 15.80 6.44
N ARG A 347 -10.58 16.90 5.79
CA ARG A 347 -10.09 18.12 6.47
C ARG A 347 -11.16 18.81 7.30
N LEU A 348 -12.38 18.94 6.77
CA LEU A 348 -13.51 19.49 7.51
C LEU A 348 -13.93 18.59 8.67
N ALA A 349 -13.74 17.28 8.53
CA ALA A 349 -13.96 16.31 9.60
C ALA A 349 -12.86 16.27 10.68
N GLY A 350 -11.75 17.00 10.48
CA GLY A 350 -10.68 17.17 11.47
C GLY A 350 -9.39 16.38 11.19
N PHE A 351 -9.27 15.74 10.03
CA PHE A 351 -8.00 15.14 9.60
C PHE A 351 -7.13 16.18 8.90
N HIS A 352 -6.00 16.56 9.52
CA HIS A 352 -5.15 17.64 9.04
C HIS A 352 -3.73 17.22 8.64
N THR A 353 -3.39 15.93 8.74
CA THR A 353 -2.10 15.43 8.27
C THR A 353 -1.93 15.70 6.78
N HIS A 354 -0.78 16.24 6.41
CA HIS A 354 -0.39 16.49 5.02
C HIS A 354 1.12 16.37 4.86
N HIS A 355 1.56 15.97 3.69
CA HIS A 355 2.97 15.92 3.32
C HIS A 355 3.21 16.70 2.03
N ARG A 356 4.43 17.20 1.86
CA ARG A 356 4.89 17.63 0.55
C ARG A 356 5.37 16.41 -0.22
N THR A 357 4.82 16.18 -1.38
CA THR A 357 5.13 14.98 -2.19
C THR A 357 6.64 14.86 -2.51
N LEU A 358 7.32 15.97 -2.76
CA LEU A 358 8.79 15.93 -2.94
C LEU A 358 9.50 15.40 -1.69
N ASP A 359 9.10 15.86 -0.50
CA ASP A 359 9.72 15.44 0.75
C ASP A 359 9.43 13.95 1.03
N SER A 360 8.25 13.45 0.65
CA SER A 360 7.91 12.01 0.69
C SER A 360 8.85 11.18 -0.20
N PHE A 361 9.04 11.57 -1.46
CA PHE A 361 9.99 10.86 -2.34
C PHE A 361 11.42 10.88 -1.80
N LEU A 362 11.92 12.06 -1.41
CA LEU A 362 13.29 12.18 -0.91
C LEU A 362 13.49 11.41 0.40
N GLY A 363 12.52 11.44 1.31
CA GLY A 363 12.54 10.67 2.55
C GLY A 363 12.55 9.16 2.31
N LEU A 364 11.77 8.68 1.33
CA LEU A 364 11.79 7.28 0.91
C LEU A 364 13.15 6.89 0.31
N PHE A 365 13.75 7.72 -0.52
CA PHE A 365 15.05 7.45 -1.10
C PHE A 365 16.15 7.36 -0.02
N GLU A 366 16.10 8.24 0.99
CA GLU A 366 17.00 8.15 2.14
C GLU A 366 16.78 6.86 2.95
N ARG A 367 15.52 6.46 3.16
CA ARG A 367 15.20 5.19 3.82
C ARG A 367 15.73 4.00 3.02
N TYR A 368 15.55 3.98 1.71
CA TYR A 368 16.06 2.91 0.85
C TYR A 368 17.59 2.83 0.87
N ARG A 369 18.30 3.97 0.94
CA ARG A 369 19.76 4.01 1.14
C ARG A 369 20.17 3.45 2.51
N ALA A 370 19.48 3.86 3.55
CA ALA A 370 19.77 3.42 4.93
C ALA A 370 19.59 1.91 5.09
N GLU A 371 18.60 1.34 4.43
CA GLU A 371 18.29 -0.10 4.45
C GLU A 371 19.09 -0.92 3.41
N GLY A 372 19.93 -0.27 2.61
CA GLY A 372 20.73 -0.93 1.58
C GLY A 372 19.91 -1.49 0.42
N LEU A 373 18.78 -0.86 0.09
CA LEU A 373 17.98 -1.20 -1.09
C LEU A 373 18.46 -0.50 -2.35
N ILE A 374 19.09 0.68 -2.20
CA ILE A 374 19.78 1.40 -3.27
C ILE A 374 21.16 1.85 -2.81
N PRO A 375 22.11 2.13 -3.71
CA PRO A 375 23.47 2.60 -3.36
C PRO A 375 23.46 3.94 -2.62
N ARG A 376 24.45 4.16 -1.75
CA ARG A 376 24.68 5.41 -1.01
C ARG A 376 25.12 6.56 -1.89
#